data_d6468c023c39b24ebc157d684e14ecf5
#
_entry.id   d6468c023c39b24ebc157d684e14ecf5
#
_cell.length_a   1.000
_cell.length_b   1.000
_cell.length_c   1.000
_cell.angle_alpha   90.00
_cell.angle_beta   90.00
_cell.angle_gamma   90.00
#
_symmetry.space_group_name_H-M   'P 1'
#
loop_
_entity.id
_entity.type
_entity.pdbx_description
1 polymer ?
#
loop_
_entity_poly.entity_id
_entity_poly.type
_entity_poly.pdbx_seq_one_letter_code
_entity_poly.pdbx_strand_id
1 'polypeptide(L)'
;MNVPSHRLIEANVPRYTSYPTAPHFHAGIDAATVTGWLDTVGEDEAVSLYVHVPFCDRLCWFCACNTRQTRRYEPVAEYLVALYREMELVARHIGKRARIVSVHLGGGSPTMLRPDDLRTLRQRLEVNFTLAPDVGLSVEIDPNDMDEARLDALAAIGLTRASLGIQDFDPRVQKAINREQSFETTARVLEGLRARGVGSVNLDLLYGLPFQTVETLSATIEQALSLRPDRLALFGYAHVPWFKKHQTMIDDQALPDPAARLRQATPAAGLIPPAPPQ
;
A
#
# COMPACT_ATOMS: atom_id res chain seq x y z
N MET A 1 -12.33 34.82 12.54
CA MET A 1 -12.78 34.06 13.74
C MET A 1 -11.73 32.98 14.01
N ASN A 2 -10.96 33.11 15.10
CA ASN A 2 -10.01 32.06 15.50
C ASN A 2 -10.81 30.91 16.13
N VAL A 3 -10.96 29.78 15.39
CA VAL A 3 -11.48 28.56 15.98
C VAL A 3 -10.45 28.06 17.00
N PRO A 4 -10.82 27.86 18.28
CA PRO A 4 -9.88 27.34 19.26
C PRO A 4 -9.23 26.03 18.77
N SER A 5 -7.92 25.91 18.89
CA SER A 5 -7.13 24.79 18.37
C SER A 5 -7.63 23.40 18.84
N HIS A 6 -8.21 23.32 20.07
CA HIS A 6 -8.79 22.07 20.57
C HIS A 6 -10.00 21.58 19.75
N ARG A 7 -10.81 22.49 19.19
CA ARG A 7 -11.95 22.09 18.33
C ARG A 7 -11.51 21.54 16.98
N LEU A 8 -10.35 21.96 16.48
CA LEU A 8 -9.78 21.41 15.24
C LEU A 8 -9.23 19.98 15.44
N ILE A 9 -8.74 19.67 16.65
CA ILE A 9 -8.22 18.36 17.02
C ILE A 9 -9.35 17.31 17.10
N GLU A 10 -10.53 17.74 17.56
CA GLU A 10 -11.71 16.88 17.72
C GLU A 10 -12.58 16.81 16.44
N ALA A 11 -12.31 17.67 15.46
CA ALA A 11 -13.11 17.71 14.24
C ALA A 11 -12.89 16.47 13.38
N ASN A 12 -13.97 15.74 13.10
CA ASN A 12 -13.99 14.70 12.07
C ASN A 12 -13.92 15.37 10.69
N VAL A 13 -12.72 15.49 10.13
CA VAL A 13 -12.55 15.98 8.76
C VAL A 13 -12.61 14.83 7.77
N PRO A 14 -13.31 15.00 6.64
CA PRO A 14 -13.32 13.99 5.58
C PRO A 14 -11.89 13.69 5.12
N ARG A 15 -11.58 12.40 4.95
CA ARG A 15 -10.29 11.97 4.45
C ARG A 15 -10.30 12.03 2.92
N TYR A 16 -9.57 12.96 2.36
CA TYR A 16 -9.41 13.09 0.91
C TYR A 16 -8.18 12.31 0.46
N THR A 17 -8.40 11.04 0.06
CA THR A 17 -7.33 10.14 -0.44
C THR A 17 -7.30 10.03 -1.96
N SER A 18 -8.30 10.60 -2.63
CA SER A 18 -8.41 10.60 -4.10
C SER A 18 -9.12 11.88 -4.56
N TYR A 19 -9.00 12.18 -5.83
CA TYR A 19 -9.77 13.24 -6.46
C TYR A 19 -10.36 12.73 -7.79
N PRO A 20 -11.70 12.73 -7.95
CA PRO A 20 -12.70 13.16 -6.97
C PRO A 20 -12.70 12.30 -5.70
N THR A 21 -13.22 12.85 -4.61
CA THR A 21 -13.28 12.14 -3.32
C THR A 21 -14.42 11.12 -3.29
N ALA A 22 -14.31 10.09 -2.44
CA ALA A 22 -15.28 9.00 -2.35
C ALA A 22 -16.76 9.43 -2.26
N PRO A 23 -17.16 10.51 -1.56
CA PRO A 23 -18.53 11.01 -1.56
C PRO A 23 -19.09 11.40 -2.94
N HIS A 24 -18.23 11.65 -3.93
CA HIS A 24 -18.62 11.97 -5.30
C HIS A 24 -18.74 10.74 -6.20
N PHE A 25 -18.43 9.55 -5.70
CA PHE A 25 -18.59 8.32 -6.48
C PHE A 25 -20.07 7.98 -6.60
N HIS A 26 -20.51 7.66 -7.80
CA HIS A 26 -21.89 7.29 -8.10
C HIS A 26 -21.98 6.23 -9.19
N ALA A 27 -23.11 5.52 -9.24
CA ALA A 27 -23.32 4.43 -10.19
C ALA A 27 -23.52 4.87 -11.65
N GLY A 28 -23.52 6.18 -11.94
CA GLY A 28 -23.65 6.72 -13.28
C GLY A 28 -22.37 6.65 -14.13
N ILE A 29 -21.24 6.18 -13.54
CA ILE A 29 -20.02 5.89 -14.30
C ILE A 29 -20.11 4.44 -14.76
N ASP A 30 -20.45 4.25 -16.01
CA ASP A 30 -20.58 2.94 -16.66
C ASP A 30 -19.36 2.58 -17.52
N ALA A 31 -19.39 1.39 -18.11
CA ALA A 31 -18.31 0.91 -18.96
C ALA A 31 -18.10 1.80 -20.21
N ALA A 32 -19.17 2.36 -20.79
CA ALA A 32 -19.07 3.23 -21.95
C ALA A 32 -18.36 4.54 -21.60
N THR A 33 -18.67 5.10 -20.43
CA THR A 33 -18.00 6.31 -19.92
C THR A 33 -16.50 6.07 -19.73
N VAL A 34 -16.13 4.95 -19.07
CA VAL A 34 -14.71 4.59 -18.84
C VAL A 34 -14.00 4.36 -20.18
N THR A 35 -14.63 3.64 -21.10
CA THR A 35 -14.10 3.40 -22.45
C THR A 35 -13.84 4.71 -23.18
N GLY A 36 -14.82 5.64 -23.14
CA GLY A 36 -14.66 6.97 -23.74
C GLY A 36 -13.47 7.75 -23.17
N TRP A 37 -13.21 7.66 -21.86
CA TRP A 37 -12.02 8.28 -21.27
C TRP A 37 -10.72 7.62 -21.72
N LEU A 38 -10.67 6.30 -21.78
CA LEU A 38 -9.49 5.57 -22.27
C LEU A 38 -9.18 5.91 -23.74
N ASP A 39 -10.20 6.11 -24.57
CA ASP A 39 -10.05 6.50 -25.99
C ASP A 39 -9.49 7.92 -26.17
N THR A 40 -9.59 8.79 -25.16
CA THR A 40 -9.00 10.14 -25.20
C THR A 40 -7.50 10.18 -24.93
N VAL A 41 -6.90 9.07 -24.45
CA VAL A 41 -5.45 9.00 -24.20
C VAL A 41 -4.69 9.18 -25.51
N GLY A 42 -3.83 10.21 -25.55
CA GLY A 42 -3.08 10.61 -26.74
C GLY A 42 -1.90 9.71 -27.09
N GLU A 43 -1.28 9.97 -28.25
CA GLU A 43 -0.02 9.36 -28.64
C GLU A 43 1.11 9.84 -27.72
N ASP A 44 2.00 8.93 -27.32
CA ASP A 44 3.12 9.18 -26.41
C ASP A 44 2.76 9.77 -25.04
N GLU A 45 1.47 9.81 -24.72
CA GLU A 45 1.04 10.28 -23.40
C GLU A 45 1.58 9.37 -22.29
N ALA A 46 2.14 10.00 -21.25
CA ALA A 46 2.68 9.29 -20.09
C ALA A 46 1.54 8.81 -19.18
N VAL A 47 1.42 7.50 -19.03
CA VAL A 47 0.37 6.86 -18.22
C VAL A 47 0.97 6.04 -17.11
N SER A 48 0.36 6.09 -15.91
CA SER A 48 0.63 5.20 -14.80
C SER A 48 -0.42 4.11 -14.72
N LEU A 49 0.01 2.86 -14.53
CA LEU A 49 -0.87 1.72 -14.30
C LEU A 49 -0.87 1.33 -12.83
N TYR A 50 -2.07 1.13 -12.28
CA TYR A 50 -2.27 0.51 -10.97
C TYR A 50 -2.90 -0.87 -11.16
N VAL A 51 -2.26 -1.89 -10.61
CA VAL A 51 -2.77 -3.26 -10.58
C VAL A 51 -3.17 -3.60 -9.15
N HIS A 52 -4.46 -3.84 -8.93
CA HIS A 52 -4.99 -4.16 -7.61
C HIS A 52 -5.01 -5.66 -7.38
N VAL A 53 -4.32 -6.16 -6.34
CA VAL A 53 -4.36 -7.58 -5.95
C VAL A 53 -5.14 -7.70 -4.63
N PRO A 54 -6.45 -8.06 -4.68
CA PRO A 54 -7.35 -7.92 -3.53
C PRO A 54 -7.27 -9.09 -2.55
N PHE A 55 -6.11 -9.68 -2.32
CA PHE A 55 -5.98 -10.84 -1.45
C PHE A 55 -4.91 -10.65 -0.38
N CYS A 56 -5.20 -11.22 0.81
CA CYS A 56 -4.25 -11.38 1.91
C CYS A 56 -4.45 -12.79 2.49
N ASP A 57 -3.41 -13.39 3.02
CA ASP A 57 -3.48 -14.64 3.79
C ASP A 57 -4.13 -14.44 5.16
N ARG A 58 -3.96 -13.23 5.71
CA ARG A 58 -4.46 -12.77 7.00
C ARG A 58 -5.10 -11.40 6.88
N LEU A 59 -6.21 -11.20 7.58
CA LEU A 59 -6.89 -9.91 7.64
C LEU A 59 -6.41 -9.13 8.87
N CYS A 60 -5.63 -8.08 8.65
CA CYS A 60 -5.25 -7.14 9.71
C CYS A 60 -6.48 -6.33 10.16
N TRP A 61 -6.72 -6.23 11.47
CA TRP A 61 -7.95 -5.60 11.97
C TRP A 61 -8.03 -4.10 11.74
N PHE A 62 -6.89 -3.42 11.58
CA PHE A 62 -6.83 -1.99 11.26
C PHE A 62 -7.15 -1.68 9.79
N CYS A 63 -7.04 -2.66 8.89
CA CYS A 63 -7.00 -2.43 7.45
C CYS A 63 -8.32 -1.85 6.91
N ALA A 64 -8.22 -0.81 6.07
CA ALA A 64 -9.35 -0.23 5.36
C ALA A 64 -9.31 -0.50 3.85
N CYS A 65 -8.34 -1.27 3.36
CA CYS A 65 -8.17 -1.59 1.95
C CYS A 65 -9.32 -2.44 1.40
N ASN A 66 -9.48 -2.45 0.08
CA ASN A 66 -10.39 -3.38 -0.59
C ASN A 66 -9.66 -4.72 -0.75
N THR A 67 -9.83 -5.60 0.24
CA THR A 67 -9.14 -6.88 0.29
C THR A 67 -10.06 -8.00 0.78
N ARG A 68 -9.70 -9.21 0.42
CA ARG A 68 -10.36 -10.46 0.81
C ARG A 68 -9.34 -11.42 1.36
N GLN A 69 -9.61 -11.99 2.52
CA GLN A 69 -8.77 -13.04 3.09
C GLN A 69 -8.94 -14.35 2.33
N THR A 70 -7.82 -15.00 1.99
CA THR A 70 -7.80 -16.38 1.50
C THR A 70 -6.51 -17.09 1.89
N ARG A 71 -6.64 -18.35 2.31
CA ARG A 71 -5.51 -19.25 2.53
C ARG A 71 -5.33 -20.24 1.38
N ARG A 72 -6.23 -20.21 0.40
CA ARG A 72 -6.18 -21.05 -0.79
C ARG A 72 -5.77 -20.20 -1.98
N TYR A 73 -5.03 -20.79 -2.91
CA TYR A 73 -4.54 -20.06 -4.08
C TYR A 73 -5.55 -19.99 -5.23
N GLU A 74 -6.50 -20.93 -5.29
CA GLU A 74 -7.48 -21.00 -6.37
C GLU A 74 -8.21 -19.68 -6.63
N PRO A 75 -8.71 -18.94 -5.60
CA PRO A 75 -9.32 -17.63 -5.82
C PRO A 75 -8.37 -16.59 -6.42
N VAL A 76 -7.07 -16.67 -6.11
CA VAL A 76 -6.04 -15.78 -6.68
C VAL A 76 -5.82 -16.13 -8.15
N ALA A 77 -5.72 -17.41 -8.48
CA ALA A 77 -5.56 -17.88 -9.86
C ALA A 77 -6.78 -17.50 -10.73
N GLU A 78 -8.00 -17.68 -10.23
CA GLU A 78 -9.22 -17.25 -10.92
C GLU A 78 -9.25 -15.74 -11.16
N TYR A 79 -8.84 -14.95 -10.16
CA TYR A 79 -8.72 -13.51 -10.28
C TYR A 79 -7.72 -13.10 -11.36
N LEU A 80 -6.56 -13.75 -11.44
CA LEU A 80 -5.55 -13.46 -12.46
C LEU A 80 -6.09 -13.65 -13.88
N VAL A 81 -6.96 -14.64 -14.11
CA VAL A 81 -7.63 -14.79 -15.41
C VAL A 81 -8.50 -13.58 -15.75
N ALA A 82 -9.25 -13.07 -14.77
CA ALA A 82 -10.06 -11.87 -14.95
C ALA A 82 -9.20 -10.61 -15.16
N LEU A 83 -8.12 -10.45 -14.38
CA LEU A 83 -7.17 -9.35 -14.49
C LEU A 83 -6.53 -9.30 -15.88
N TYR A 84 -6.08 -10.44 -16.42
CA TYR A 84 -5.48 -10.50 -17.75
C TYR A 84 -6.47 -10.11 -18.86
N ARG A 85 -7.74 -10.50 -18.72
CA ARG A 85 -8.81 -10.06 -19.65
C ARG A 85 -9.06 -8.55 -19.55
N GLU A 86 -9.06 -8.00 -18.34
CA GLU A 86 -9.18 -6.56 -18.13
C GLU A 86 -8.01 -5.80 -18.76
N MET A 87 -6.77 -6.28 -18.59
CA MET A 87 -5.59 -5.71 -19.24
C MET A 87 -5.74 -5.69 -20.78
N GLU A 88 -6.23 -6.78 -21.37
CA GLU A 88 -6.50 -6.86 -22.80
C GLU A 88 -7.61 -5.89 -23.25
N LEU A 89 -8.65 -5.70 -22.42
CA LEU A 89 -9.72 -4.74 -22.69
C LEU A 89 -9.18 -3.30 -22.66
N VAL A 90 -8.47 -2.92 -21.60
CA VAL A 90 -7.85 -1.59 -21.46
C VAL A 90 -6.87 -1.34 -22.60
N ALA A 91 -6.03 -2.31 -22.94
CA ALA A 91 -5.05 -2.20 -23.99
C ALA A 91 -5.68 -1.98 -25.39
N ARG A 92 -6.90 -2.46 -25.64
CA ARG A 92 -7.62 -2.17 -26.91
C ARG A 92 -7.95 -0.68 -27.06
N HIS A 93 -8.14 0.04 -25.97
CA HIS A 93 -8.49 1.47 -25.97
C HIS A 93 -7.25 2.35 -25.94
N ILE A 94 -6.33 2.16 -24.99
CA ILE A 94 -5.10 2.95 -24.93
C ILE A 94 -3.99 2.39 -25.83
N GLY A 95 -3.98 1.05 -26.04
CA GLY A 95 -3.11 0.34 -26.96
C GLY A 95 -1.63 0.62 -26.76
N LYS A 96 -0.91 0.61 -27.88
CA LYS A 96 0.51 0.95 -27.95
C LYS A 96 0.75 2.45 -28.08
N ARG A 97 -0.30 3.28 -28.08
CA ARG A 97 -0.21 4.73 -28.24
C ARG A 97 0.39 5.39 -27.00
N ALA A 98 -0.13 5.04 -25.85
CA ALA A 98 0.35 5.57 -24.57
C ALA A 98 1.65 4.91 -24.11
N ARG A 99 2.48 5.67 -23.44
CA ARG A 99 3.72 5.20 -22.84
C ARG A 99 3.54 4.99 -21.34
N ILE A 100 3.64 3.75 -20.89
CA ILE A 100 3.54 3.42 -19.47
C ILE A 100 4.86 3.78 -18.79
N VAL A 101 4.86 4.80 -17.96
CA VAL A 101 6.03 5.31 -17.23
C VAL A 101 6.11 4.76 -15.80
N SER A 102 5.01 4.24 -15.27
CA SER A 102 4.95 3.68 -13.91
C SER A 102 3.95 2.55 -13.84
N VAL A 103 4.30 1.49 -13.12
CA VAL A 103 3.41 0.40 -12.74
C VAL A 103 3.45 0.24 -11.22
N HIS A 104 2.30 0.22 -10.58
CA HIS A 104 2.18 -0.01 -9.14
C HIS A 104 1.32 -1.25 -8.87
N LEU A 105 1.86 -2.21 -8.16
CA LEU A 105 1.11 -3.38 -7.66
C LEU A 105 0.76 -3.12 -6.19
N GLY A 106 -0.53 -3.02 -5.91
CA GLY A 106 -1.03 -2.73 -4.55
C GLY A 106 -2.32 -3.46 -4.22
N GLY A 107 -2.95 -3.08 -3.13
CA GLY A 107 -4.29 -3.55 -2.75
C GLY A 107 -4.38 -4.28 -1.42
N GLY A 108 -4.35 -5.60 -1.43
CA GLY A 108 -4.21 -6.46 -0.26
C GLY A 108 -2.73 -6.76 -0.01
N SER A 109 -2.25 -7.89 -0.54
CA SER A 109 -0.84 -8.25 -0.56
C SER A 109 -0.47 -8.78 -1.96
N PRO A 110 0.12 -7.96 -2.85
CA PRO A 110 0.60 -8.42 -4.15
C PRO A 110 1.60 -9.59 -4.05
N THR A 111 2.28 -9.72 -2.92
CA THR A 111 3.21 -10.81 -2.63
C THR A 111 2.54 -12.16 -2.33
N MET A 112 1.19 -12.19 -2.28
CA MET A 112 0.41 -13.44 -2.39
C MET A 112 0.59 -14.13 -3.75
N LEU A 113 0.94 -13.39 -4.80
CA LEU A 113 1.24 -13.96 -6.12
C LEU A 113 2.45 -14.89 -6.03
N ARG A 114 2.34 -16.04 -6.72
CA ARG A 114 3.47 -16.97 -6.86
C ARG A 114 4.55 -16.35 -7.76
N PRO A 115 5.80 -16.75 -7.61
CA PRO A 115 6.89 -16.27 -8.46
C PRO A 115 6.60 -16.33 -9.96
N ASP A 116 5.98 -17.40 -10.44
CA ASP A 116 5.65 -17.56 -11.86
C ASP A 116 4.50 -16.65 -12.31
N ASP A 117 3.55 -16.35 -11.41
CA ASP A 117 2.46 -15.43 -11.72
C ASP A 117 2.95 -13.99 -11.79
N LEU A 118 3.92 -13.60 -10.93
CA LEU A 118 4.59 -12.30 -11.04
C LEU A 118 5.30 -12.16 -12.40
N ARG A 119 6.03 -13.18 -12.84
CA ARG A 119 6.69 -13.18 -14.16
C ARG A 119 5.66 -13.11 -15.29
N THR A 120 4.58 -13.89 -15.19
CA THR A 120 3.49 -13.88 -16.17
C THR A 120 2.83 -12.51 -16.23
N LEU A 121 2.56 -11.88 -15.08
CA LEU A 121 2.00 -10.52 -15.02
C LEU A 121 2.90 -9.51 -15.77
N ARG A 122 4.22 -9.57 -15.55
CA ARG A 122 5.18 -8.72 -16.27
C ARG A 122 5.11 -8.94 -17.78
N GLN A 123 5.10 -10.20 -18.25
CA GLN A 123 4.97 -10.52 -19.66
C GLN A 123 3.65 -10.00 -20.26
N ARG A 124 2.53 -10.11 -19.52
CA ARG A 124 1.25 -9.57 -19.94
C ARG A 124 1.27 -8.03 -20.06
N LEU A 125 1.95 -7.33 -19.15
CA LEU A 125 2.16 -5.89 -19.27
C LEU A 125 2.93 -5.53 -20.54
N GLU A 126 4.02 -6.22 -20.86
CA GLU A 126 4.85 -5.99 -22.04
C GLU A 126 4.13 -6.30 -23.36
N VAL A 127 3.31 -7.34 -23.38
CA VAL A 127 2.53 -7.72 -24.56
C VAL A 127 1.44 -6.67 -24.84
N ASN A 128 0.75 -6.20 -23.81
CA ASN A 128 -0.42 -5.35 -23.94
C ASN A 128 -0.10 -3.87 -24.07
N PHE A 129 0.98 -3.38 -23.46
CA PHE A 129 1.30 -1.96 -23.35
C PHE A 129 2.70 -1.62 -23.87
N THR A 130 2.92 -0.36 -24.18
CA THR A 130 4.26 0.18 -24.46
C THR A 130 4.86 0.67 -23.15
N LEU A 131 5.76 -0.11 -22.55
CA LEU A 131 6.46 0.28 -21.34
C LEU A 131 7.62 1.22 -21.71
N ALA A 132 7.80 2.30 -20.94
CA ALA A 132 8.98 3.15 -21.06
C ALA A 132 10.26 2.35 -20.75
N PRO A 133 11.40 2.66 -21.37
CA PRO A 133 12.66 1.99 -21.08
C PRO A 133 13.07 2.05 -19.60
N ASP A 134 12.71 3.12 -18.93
CA ASP A 134 12.93 3.44 -17.53
C ASP A 134 11.68 3.31 -16.66
N VAL A 135 10.71 2.47 -17.08
CA VAL A 135 9.45 2.28 -16.35
C VAL A 135 9.69 1.94 -14.89
N GLY A 136 9.14 2.76 -14.01
CA GLY A 136 9.18 2.50 -12.56
C GLY A 136 8.20 1.39 -12.18
N LEU A 137 8.68 0.29 -11.62
CA LEU A 137 7.84 -0.75 -11.03
C LEU A 137 7.88 -0.66 -9.52
N SER A 138 6.72 -0.50 -8.88
CA SER A 138 6.58 -0.46 -7.42
C SER A 138 5.61 -1.52 -6.92
N VAL A 139 5.90 -2.10 -5.74
CA VAL A 139 5.08 -3.17 -5.13
C VAL A 139 4.89 -2.93 -3.64
N GLU A 140 3.64 -3.07 -3.16
CA GLU A 140 3.33 -3.17 -1.74
C GLU A 140 3.65 -4.59 -1.25
N ILE A 141 4.41 -4.69 -0.17
CA ILE A 141 4.95 -5.95 0.35
C ILE A 141 4.50 -6.15 1.80
N ASP A 142 3.93 -7.33 2.08
CA ASP A 142 3.88 -7.86 3.45
C ASP A 142 5.18 -8.65 3.70
N PRO A 143 6.06 -8.20 4.62
CA PRO A 143 7.29 -8.92 4.91
C PRO A 143 7.09 -10.38 5.37
N ASN A 144 5.92 -10.70 5.96
CA ASN A 144 5.61 -12.07 6.38
C ASN A 144 5.40 -13.02 5.20
N ASP A 145 5.00 -12.51 4.02
CA ASP A 145 4.75 -13.33 2.82
C ASP A 145 6.03 -13.62 2.03
N MET A 146 7.18 -13.05 2.43
CA MET A 146 8.39 -13.03 1.60
C MET A 146 9.32 -14.20 1.88
N ASP A 147 9.67 -14.89 0.80
CA ASP A 147 10.75 -15.89 0.70
C ASP A 147 11.75 -15.51 -0.40
N GLU A 148 12.84 -16.26 -0.52
CA GLU A 148 13.89 -16.01 -1.52
C GLU A 148 13.35 -16.08 -2.95
N ALA A 149 12.45 -17.02 -3.24
CA ALA A 149 11.88 -17.20 -4.58
C ALA A 149 11.03 -15.98 -5.00
N ARG A 150 10.28 -15.38 -4.05
CA ARG A 150 9.54 -14.14 -4.31
C ARG A 150 10.45 -12.93 -4.46
N LEU A 151 11.50 -12.82 -3.65
CA LEU A 151 12.51 -11.78 -3.81
C LEU A 151 13.17 -11.86 -5.19
N ASP A 152 13.55 -13.05 -5.64
CA ASP A 152 14.11 -13.28 -6.98
C ASP A 152 13.12 -12.93 -8.09
N ALA A 153 11.86 -13.31 -7.93
CA ALA A 153 10.83 -13.00 -8.92
C ALA A 153 10.56 -11.50 -9.02
N LEU A 154 10.50 -10.77 -7.88
CA LEU A 154 10.34 -9.32 -7.86
C LEU A 154 11.52 -8.62 -8.55
N ALA A 155 12.74 -9.06 -8.30
CA ALA A 155 13.91 -8.54 -9.00
C ALA A 155 13.84 -8.84 -10.52
N ALA A 156 13.48 -10.08 -10.89
CA ALA A 156 13.39 -10.49 -12.28
C ALA A 156 12.34 -9.72 -13.09
N ILE A 157 11.26 -9.26 -12.47
CA ILE A 157 10.26 -8.40 -13.13
C ILE A 157 10.65 -6.92 -13.19
N GLY A 158 11.82 -6.55 -12.66
CA GLY A 158 12.34 -5.19 -12.70
C GLY A 158 11.79 -4.29 -11.59
N LEU A 159 11.59 -4.82 -10.38
CA LEU A 159 11.18 -4.02 -9.23
C LEU A 159 12.19 -2.90 -8.96
N THR A 160 11.70 -1.64 -8.96
CA THR A 160 12.54 -0.46 -8.67
C THR A 160 12.25 0.12 -7.29
N ARG A 161 11.02 -0.06 -6.79
CA ARG A 161 10.56 0.48 -5.50
C ARG A 161 9.75 -0.54 -4.74
N ALA A 162 9.98 -0.66 -3.44
CA ALA A 162 9.19 -1.49 -2.54
C ALA A 162 8.56 -0.64 -1.43
N SER A 163 7.31 -0.92 -1.05
CA SER A 163 6.68 -0.37 0.16
C SER A 163 6.40 -1.51 1.12
N LEU A 164 7.08 -1.53 2.27
CA LEU A 164 6.92 -2.58 3.28
C LEU A 164 5.95 -2.11 4.36
N GLY A 165 4.85 -2.83 4.51
CA GLY A 165 3.88 -2.59 5.60
C GLY A 165 4.42 -3.08 6.93
N ILE A 166 4.82 -2.16 7.81
CA ILE A 166 5.29 -2.47 9.18
C ILE A 166 4.19 -2.20 10.20
N GLN A 167 3.63 -1.03 10.15
CA GLN A 167 2.62 -0.45 11.03
C GLN A 167 3.16 -0.11 12.42
N ASP A 168 3.66 -1.08 13.18
CA ASP A 168 4.27 -0.94 14.50
C ASP A 168 5.17 -2.14 14.81
N PHE A 169 6.20 -1.96 15.65
CA PHE A 169 7.06 -3.04 16.13
C PHE A 169 6.76 -3.48 17.57
N ASP A 170 5.92 -2.73 18.32
CA ASP A 170 5.53 -3.15 19.66
C ASP A 170 4.66 -4.41 19.62
N PRO A 171 5.05 -5.52 20.31
CA PRO A 171 4.33 -6.80 20.23
C PRO A 171 2.89 -6.72 20.74
N ARG A 172 2.59 -5.82 21.70
CA ARG A 172 1.24 -5.65 22.24
C ARG A 172 0.35 -4.95 21.22
N VAL A 173 0.88 -3.93 20.53
CA VAL A 173 0.19 -3.25 19.45
C VAL A 173 -0.04 -4.21 18.29
N GLN A 174 0.99 -4.92 17.83
CA GLN A 174 0.90 -5.89 16.74
C GLN A 174 -0.18 -6.96 16.98
N LYS A 175 -0.22 -7.52 18.19
CA LYS A 175 -1.25 -8.49 18.58
C LYS A 175 -2.66 -7.88 18.54
N ALA A 176 -2.81 -6.64 19.01
CA ALA A 176 -4.11 -5.94 19.04
C ALA A 176 -4.65 -5.58 17.65
N ILE A 177 -3.79 -5.55 16.63
CA ILE A 177 -4.18 -5.27 15.24
C ILE A 177 -4.12 -6.51 14.34
N ASN A 178 -3.86 -7.70 14.91
CA ASN A 178 -3.68 -8.96 14.17
C ASN A 178 -2.59 -8.87 13.09
N ARG A 179 -1.45 -8.22 13.42
CA ARG A 179 -0.32 -8.04 12.50
C ARG A 179 1.01 -8.29 13.23
N GLU A 180 1.23 -9.55 13.62
CA GLU A 180 2.50 -9.94 14.24
C GLU A 180 3.59 -10.07 13.17
N GLN A 181 4.65 -9.26 13.31
CA GLN A 181 5.77 -9.17 12.36
C GLN A 181 7.01 -8.71 13.11
N SER A 182 8.07 -9.53 13.12
CA SER A 182 9.29 -9.16 13.83
C SER A 182 10.12 -8.13 13.06
N PHE A 183 10.94 -7.39 13.80
CA PHE A 183 11.95 -6.50 13.22
C PHE A 183 12.90 -7.27 12.30
N GLU A 184 13.35 -8.46 12.71
CA GLU A 184 14.29 -9.31 11.96
C GLU A 184 13.68 -9.76 10.61
N THR A 185 12.39 -10.09 10.59
CA THR A 185 11.69 -10.42 9.34
C THR A 185 11.71 -9.23 8.37
N THR A 186 11.41 -8.03 8.88
CA THR A 186 11.46 -6.80 8.08
C THR A 186 12.87 -6.50 7.58
N ALA A 187 13.88 -6.59 8.46
CA ALA A 187 15.27 -6.36 8.12
C ALA A 187 15.74 -7.31 7.01
N ARG A 188 15.47 -8.62 7.17
CA ARG A 188 15.82 -9.65 6.17
C ARG A 188 15.21 -9.35 4.80
N VAL A 189 13.93 -8.97 4.74
CA VAL A 189 13.27 -8.65 3.47
C VAL A 189 13.87 -7.40 2.84
N LEU A 190 14.09 -6.35 3.62
CA LEU A 190 14.69 -5.11 3.14
C LEU A 190 16.11 -5.33 2.60
N GLU A 191 16.94 -6.07 3.32
CA GLU A 191 18.28 -6.46 2.88
C GLU A 191 18.25 -7.31 1.61
N GLY A 192 17.33 -8.29 1.54
CA GLY A 192 17.11 -9.12 0.37
C GLY A 192 16.71 -8.35 -0.87
N LEU A 193 15.88 -7.32 -0.73
CA LEU A 193 15.51 -6.40 -1.82
C LEU A 193 16.71 -5.57 -2.29
N ARG A 194 17.46 -5.00 -1.34
CA ARG A 194 18.67 -4.21 -1.67
C ARG A 194 19.75 -5.02 -2.35
N ALA A 195 20.00 -6.23 -1.86
CA ALA A 195 20.96 -7.15 -2.47
C ALA A 195 20.64 -7.48 -3.93
N ARG A 196 19.36 -7.32 -4.32
CA ARG A 196 18.85 -7.54 -5.69
C ARG A 196 18.71 -6.24 -6.50
N GLY A 197 19.23 -5.12 -5.99
CA GLY A 197 19.28 -3.85 -6.72
C GLY A 197 18.00 -3.01 -6.65
N VAL A 198 17.07 -3.29 -5.71
CA VAL A 198 15.91 -2.41 -5.49
C VAL A 198 16.41 -1.09 -4.91
N GLY A 199 16.25 -0.02 -5.69
CA GLY A 199 16.86 1.28 -5.42
C GLY A 199 16.11 2.14 -4.40
N SER A 200 14.84 1.83 -4.09
CA SER A 200 14.04 2.63 -3.15
C SER A 200 13.13 1.75 -2.31
N VAL A 201 13.28 1.82 -1.00
CA VAL A 201 12.44 1.10 -0.03
C VAL A 201 11.74 2.10 0.89
N ASN A 202 10.42 2.04 0.88
CA ASN A 202 9.55 2.78 1.80
C ASN A 202 9.09 1.87 2.93
N LEU A 203 8.96 2.41 4.14
CA LEU A 203 8.37 1.72 5.29
C LEU A 203 7.09 2.45 5.69
N ASP A 204 5.98 1.69 5.80
CA ASP A 204 4.68 2.21 6.19
C ASP A 204 4.43 1.96 7.68
N LEU A 205 4.19 3.03 8.43
CA LEU A 205 3.89 3.04 9.86
C LEU A 205 2.52 3.67 10.12
N LEU A 206 1.91 3.27 11.24
CA LEU A 206 0.66 3.85 11.71
C LEU A 206 0.82 4.44 13.11
N TYR A 207 0.20 5.60 13.35
CA TYR A 207 -0.03 6.11 14.71
C TYR A 207 -1.51 6.09 15.06
N GLY A 208 -1.83 6.09 16.33
CA GLY A 208 -3.21 6.03 16.81
C GLY A 208 -3.76 4.61 16.88
N LEU A 209 -2.91 3.60 16.94
CA LEU A 209 -3.27 2.19 17.11
C LEU A 209 -3.63 1.86 18.56
N PRO A 210 -4.37 0.75 18.83
CA PRO A 210 -4.66 0.31 20.19
C PRO A 210 -3.39 0.11 21.02
N PHE A 211 -3.41 0.51 22.29
CA PHE A 211 -2.28 0.44 23.24
C PHE A 211 -1.03 1.23 22.87
N GLN A 212 -1.00 1.89 21.74
CA GLN A 212 0.15 2.67 21.29
C GLN A 212 0.31 3.93 22.15
N THR A 213 1.53 4.21 22.60
CA THR A 213 1.91 5.43 23.34
C THR A 213 2.91 6.24 22.52
N VAL A 214 3.28 7.43 22.99
CA VAL A 214 4.35 8.23 22.39
C VAL A 214 5.68 7.46 22.42
N GLU A 215 5.96 6.79 23.52
CA GLU A 215 7.20 6.04 23.77
C GLU A 215 7.31 4.85 22.83
N THR A 216 6.23 4.02 22.72
CA THR A 216 6.23 2.84 21.85
C THR A 216 6.30 3.21 20.38
N LEU A 217 5.59 4.27 19.96
CA LEU A 217 5.68 4.78 18.59
C LEU A 217 7.08 5.34 18.29
N SER A 218 7.67 6.10 19.21
CA SER A 218 9.04 6.61 19.04
C SER A 218 10.05 5.47 18.87
N ALA A 219 9.97 4.44 19.72
CA ALA A 219 10.81 3.25 19.60
C ALA A 219 10.61 2.53 18.26
N THR A 220 9.36 2.41 17.78
CA THR A 220 9.05 1.84 16.44
C THR A 220 9.69 2.67 15.32
N ILE A 221 9.60 4.01 15.39
CA ILE A 221 10.21 4.89 14.38
C ILE A 221 11.74 4.77 14.42
N GLU A 222 12.36 4.76 15.58
CA GLU A 222 13.81 4.58 15.72
C GLU A 222 14.28 3.24 15.14
N GLN A 223 13.57 2.15 15.43
CA GLN A 223 13.85 0.85 14.83
C GLN A 223 13.68 0.88 13.31
N ALA A 224 12.61 1.50 12.79
CA ALA A 224 12.40 1.65 11.35
C ALA A 224 13.53 2.46 10.70
N LEU A 225 13.97 3.56 11.31
CA LEU A 225 15.08 4.39 10.82
C LEU A 225 16.43 3.65 10.86
N SER A 226 16.65 2.74 11.82
CA SER A 226 17.86 1.93 11.89
C SER A 226 18.04 1.04 10.65
N LEU A 227 16.95 0.67 9.96
CA LEU A 227 16.96 -0.04 8.69
C LEU A 227 17.35 0.86 7.50
N ARG A 228 17.53 2.16 7.73
CA ARG A 228 17.90 3.17 6.73
C ARG A 228 16.99 3.13 5.49
N PRO A 229 15.66 3.24 5.63
CA PRO A 229 14.78 3.30 4.49
C PRO A 229 15.03 4.58 3.68
N ASP A 230 14.70 4.55 2.39
CA ASP A 230 14.75 5.73 1.52
C ASP A 230 13.56 6.66 1.78
N ARG A 231 12.45 6.10 2.27
CA ARG A 231 11.23 6.82 2.63
C ARG A 231 10.59 6.17 3.85
N LEU A 232 9.88 7.02 4.61
CA LEU A 232 9.02 6.57 5.69
C LEU A 232 7.66 7.26 5.54
N ALA A 233 6.59 6.48 5.50
CA ALA A 233 5.22 6.98 5.46
C ALA A 233 4.54 6.69 6.81
N LEU A 234 4.15 7.75 7.50
CA LEU A 234 3.45 7.67 8.78
C LEU A 234 2.02 8.15 8.64
N PHE A 235 1.05 7.24 8.82
CA PHE A 235 -0.37 7.53 8.69
C PHE A 235 -1.11 7.43 10.02
N GLY A 236 -2.12 8.27 10.22
CA GLY A 236 -3.05 8.13 11.34
C GLY A 236 -4.05 6.99 11.09
N TYR A 237 -4.18 6.07 12.03
CA TYR A 237 -5.21 5.03 11.97
C TYR A 237 -6.61 5.63 11.86
N ALA A 238 -7.41 5.15 10.92
CA ALA A 238 -8.81 5.51 10.77
C ALA A 238 -9.70 4.38 11.28
N HIS A 239 -10.37 4.58 12.41
CA HIS A 239 -11.32 3.64 12.97
C HIS A 239 -12.70 3.85 12.36
N VAL A 240 -13.14 2.92 11.50
CA VAL A 240 -14.38 3.00 10.72
C VAL A 240 -15.14 1.66 10.73
N PRO A 241 -15.46 1.10 11.91
CA PRO A 241 -16.06 -0.23 12.02
C PRO A 241 -17.41 -0.36 11.32
N TRP A 242 -18.15 0.75 11.14
CA TRP A 242 -19.38 0.79 10.36
C TRP A 242 -19.15 0.54 8.86
N PHE A 243 -17.96 0.81 8.36
CA PHE A 243 -17.59 0.60 6.95
C PHE A 243 -16.72 -0.67 6.78
N LYS A 244 -15.84 -0.98 7.73
CA LYS A 244 -14.95 -2.16 7.74
C LYS A 244 -15.25 -3.02 8.95
N LYS A 245 -16.14 -3.99 8.80
CA LYS A 245 -16.67 -4.81 9.91
C LYS A 245 -15.59 -5.50 10.75
N HIS A 246 -14.46 -5.90 10.16
CA HIS A 246 -13.37 -6.53 10.90
C HIS A 246 -12.68 -5.58 11.90
N GLN A 247 -12.84 -4.25 11.74
CA GLN A 247 -12.35 -3.29 12.73
C GLN A 247 -13.11 -3.36 14.08
N THR A 248 -14.26 -4.02 14.14
CA THR A 248 -14.95 -4.33 15.42
C THR A 248 -14.15 -5.30 16.30
N MET A 249 -13.10 -5.94 15.77
CA MET A 249 -12.19 -6.78 16.55
C MET A 249 -11.17 -5.95 17.35
N ILE A 250 -11.06 -4.66 17.08
CA ILE A 250 -10.22 -3.73 17.84
C ILE A 250 -11.01 -3.27 19.06
N ASP A 251 -10.36 -3.31 20.21
CA ASP A 251 -10.92 -2.75 21.44
C ASP A 251 -10.92 -1.22 21.39
N ASP A 252 -12.09 -0.63 21.27
CA ASP A 252 -12.28 0.82 21.20
C ASP A 252 -11.74 1.54 22.44
N GLN A 253 -11.75 0.88 23.62
CA GLN A 253 -11.23 1.46 24.86
C GLN A 253 -9.71 1.50 24.90
N ALA A 254 -9.04 0.70 24.07
CA ALA A 254 -7.60 0.69 23.93
C ALA A 254 -7.07 1.74 22.94
N LEU A 255 -7.95 2.41 22.21
CA LEU A 255 -7.58 3.46 21.26
C LEU A 255 -7.18 4.75 22.00
N PRO A 256 -6.13 5.46 21.54
CA PRO A 256 -5.79 6.75 22.09
C PRO A 256 -6.88 7.79 21.77
N ASP A 257 -7.19 8.66 22.74
CA ASP A 257 -8.05 9.80 22.53
C ASP A 257 -7.44 10.82 21.54
N PRO A 258 -8.20 11.80 21.04
CA PRO A 258 -7.70 12.78 20.07
C PRO A 258 -6.46 13.54 20.55
N ALA A 259 -6.38 13.86 21.85
CA ALA A 259 -5.23 14.57 22.41
C ALA A 259 -3.98 13.65 22.47
N ALA A 260 -4.14 12.39 22.83
CA ALA A 260 -3.08 11.40 22.80
C ALA A 260 -2.59 11.16 21.36
N ARG A 261 -3.48 11.08 20.38
CA ARG A 261 -3.11 10.96 18.96
C ARG A 261 -2.29 12.15 18.47
N LEU A 262 -2.64 13.36 18.87
CA LEU A 262 -1.85 14.54 18.52
C LEU A 262 -0.47 14.49 19.17
N ARG A 263 -0.39 14.06 20.45
CA ARG A 263 0.89 13.86 21.15
C ARG A 263 1.77 12.80 20.48
N GLN A 264 1.18 11.79 19.85
CA GLN A 264 1.92 10.80 19.04
C GLN A 264 2.43 11.39 17.73
N ALA A 265 1.59 12.12 16.99
CA ALA A 265 1.93 12.66 15.68
C ALA A 265 3.04 13.74 15.75
N THR A 266 3.04 14.59 16.79
CA THR A 266 3.97 15.72 16.89
C THR A 266 5.43 15.30 17.09
N PRO A 267 5.80 14.46 18.08
CA PRO A 267 7.17 13.98 18.23
C PRO A 267 7.60 13.09 17.07
N ALA A 268 6.70 12.26 16.54
CA ALA A 268 6.98 11.39 15.41
C ALA A 268 7.45 12.17 14.18
N ALA A 269 6.81 13.30 13.89
CA ALA A 269 7.25 14.20 12.80
C ALA A 269 8.66 14.80 13.04
N GLY A 270 9.05 15.00 14.31
CA GLY A 270 10.38 15.49 14.67
C GLY A 270 11.49 14.44 14.59
N LEU A 271 11.16 13.16 14.72
CA LEU A 271 12.12 12.05 14.60
C LEU A 271 12.45 11.70 13.15
N ILE A 272 11.53 11.97 12.23
CA ILE A 272 11.73 11.67 10.80
C ILE A 272 12.54 12.81 10.18
N PRO A 273 13.75 12.55 9.67
CA PRO A 273 14.56 13.60 9.05
C PRO A 273 13.83 14.18 7.82
N PRO A 274 13.99 15.49 7.55
CA PRO A 274 13.42 16.07 6.34
C PRO A 274 14.03 15.41 5.10
N ALA A 275 13.23 15.30 4.03
CA ALA A 275 13.74 14.81 2.75
C ALA A 275 14.92 15.68 2.29
N PRO A 276 15.98 15.10 1.72
CA PRO A 276 17.06 15.89 1.13
C PRO A 276 16.48 16.82 0.04
N PRO A 277 17.04 18.02 -0.15
CA PRO A 277 16.60 18.90 -1.23
C PRO A 277 16.76 18.19 -2.57
N GLN A 278 15.71 18.29 -3.39
CA GLN A 278 15.69 17.72 -4.76
C GLN A 278 16.58 18.50 -5.70
#